data_7187b72e3243794e31c0f010ccebcdf6
#
_entry.id   7187b72e3243794e31c0f010ccebcdf6
#
_cell.length_a   1.000
_cell.length_b   1.000
_cell.length_c   1.000
_cell.angle_alpha   90.00
_cell.angle_beta   90.00
_cell.angle_gamma   90.00
#
_symmetry.space_group_name_H-M   'P 1'
#
loop_
_entity.id
_entity.type
_entity.pdbx_description
1 polymer ?
#
loop_
_entity_poly.entity_id
_entity_poly.type
_entity_poly.pdbx_seq_one_letter_code
_entity_poly.pdbx_strand_id
1 'polypeptide(L)'
;REGNGFKQDIGKLSYFSEGVKKVRYFANIAGFGFDALVVRDVQKAKDKGKSGALIYFSTLLMDLFKSKYISGEVKIDDTVYRHKFLSIAAGVCKYNGGGMMILPFSEPNNAKLDVTMILNLSKLGVIRNVLRLFSGSFVKVKKVRLGKGTTFSFSSDIPLKVETDGEFLG
;
A
#
# COMPACT_ATOMS: atom_id res chain seq x y z
N ARG A 1 33.44 -0.99 16.87
CA ARG A 1 33.01 -0.90 15.46
C ARG A 1 32.09 0.29 15.36
N GLU A 2 32.56 1.39 14.81
CA GLU A 2 31.68 2.49 14.40
C GLU A 2 30.83 1.98 13.25
N GLY A 3 29.56 1.70 13.52
CA GLY A 3 28.62 1.30 12.49
C GLY A 3 28.26 2.53 11.66
N ASN A 4 28.40 2.47 10.35
CA ASN A 4 27.83 3.44 9.43
C ASN A 4 26.29 3.38 9.54
N GLY A 5 25.72 4.09 10.50
CA GLY A 5 24.29 4.28 10.62
C GLY A 5 23.81 5.22 9.53
N PHE A 6 22.65 4.92 8.91
CA PHE A 6 21.98 5.89 8.07
C PHE A 6 20.67 6.35 8.74
N LYS A 7 20.26 7.58 8.45
CA LYS A 7 18.99 8.12 8.96
C LYS A 7 17.88 7.73 8.01
N GLN A 8 16.77 7.24 8.56
CA GLN A 8 15.57 6.91 7.82
C GLN A 8 14.37 7.65 8.43
N ASP A 9 13.52 8.17 7.58
CA ASP A 9 12.25 8.76 7.98
C ASP A 9 11.29 7.66 8.46
N ILE A 10 10.36 8.03 9.34
CA ILE A 10 9.30 7.16 9.85
C ILE A 10 7.97 7.81 9.53
N GLY A 11 7.07 7.04 8.90
CA GLY A 11 5.71 7.46 8.68
C GLY A 11 4.87 7.37 9.94
N LYS A 12 3.92 8.32 10.12
CA LYS A 12 2.92 8.31 11.19
C LYS A 12 1.54 8.23 10.58
N LEU A 13 0.83 7.16 10.89
CA LEU A 13 -0.56 6.95 10.50
C LEU A 13 -1.48 7.23 11.68
N SER A 14 -2.50 8.07 11.47
CA SER A 14 -3.63 8.24 12.40
C SER A 14 -4.89 7.73 11.74
N TYR A 15 -5.64 6.87 12.40
CA TYR A 15 -6.86 6.26 11.88
C TYR A 15 -7.87 6.03 12.99
N PHE A 16 -9.12 5.82 12.61
CA PHE A 16 -10.19 5.44 13.55
C PHE A 16 -10.48 3.95 13.40
N SER A 17 -10.55 3.25 14.51
CA SER A 17 -10.98 1.85 14.59
C SER A 17 -11.98 1.74 15.73
N GLU A 18 -13.19 1.26 15.43
CA GLU A 18 -14.28 1.15 16.41
C GLU A 18 -14.59 2.47 17.14
N GLY A 19 -14.54 3.58 16.43
CA GLY A 19 -14.77 4.92 16.97
C GLY A 19 -13.60 5.51 17.77
N VAL A 20 -12.52 4.76 18.00
CA VAL A 20 -11.36 5.22 18.75
C VAL A 20 -10.25 5.65 17.79
N LYS A 21 -9.68 6.83 18.04
CA LYS A 21 -8.50 7.31 17.30
C LYS A 21 -7.27 6.50 17.74
N LYS A 22 -6.63 5.88 16.78
CA LYS A 22 -5.38 5.12 16.96
C LYS A 22 -4.24 5.78 16.18
N VAL A 23 -3.01 5.55 16.62
CA VAL A 23 -1.80 6.00 15.95
C VAL A 23 -0.87 4.80 15.77
N ARG A 24 -0.31 4.68 14.57
CA ARG A 24 0.71 3.69 14.25
C ARG A 24 1.88 4.37 13.55
N TYR A 25 3.08 4.01 13.93
CA TYR A 25 4.29 4.38 13.19
C TYR A 25 4.69 3.23 12.26
N PHE A 26 5.23 3.56 11.10
CA PHE A 26 5.69 2.58 10.12
C PHE A 26 7.02 3.02 9.50
N ALA A 27 7.88 2.06 9.22
CA ALA A 27 9.23 2.29 8.70
C ALA A 27 9.34 2.06 7.19
N ASN A 28 8.32 1.49 6.57
CA ASN A 28 8.34 1.14 5.16
C ASN A 28 7.12 1.73 4.42
N ILE A 29 5.97 1.06 4.48
CA ILE A 29 4.77 1.39 3.68
C ILE A 29 3.51 1.22 4.53
N ALA A 30 2.55 2.12 4.32
CA ALA A 30 1.15 1.94 4.70
C ALA A 30 0.32 1.64 3.44
N GLY A 31 -0.46 0.56 3.47
CA GLY A 31 -1.31 0.10 2.37
C GLY A 31 -2.79 0.22 2.70
N PHE A 32 -3.59 0.57 1.68
CA PHE A 32 -5.03 0.81 1.81
C PHE A 32 -5.81 0.07 0.72
N GLY A 33 -6.92 -0.56 1.11
CA GLY A 33 -7.81 -1.25 0.20
C GLY A 33 -7.33 -2.67 -0.16
N PHE A 34 -7.06 -2.95 -1.43
CA PHE A 34 -6.67 -4.28 -1.90
C PHE A 34 -5.39 -4.78 -1.23
N ASP A 35 -4.38 -3.93 -1.05
CA ASP A 35 -3.12 -4.28 -0.41
C ASP A 35 -3.33 -4.79 1.02
N ALA A 36 -4.08 -4.04 1.82
CA ALA A 36 -4.44 -4.44 3.18
C ALA A 36 -5.27 -5.74 3.24
N LEU A 37 -6.12 -5.99 2.22
CA LEU A 37 -6.87 -7.24 2.12
C LEU A 37 -5.93 -8.44 1.95
N VAL A 38 -4.95 -8.33 1.06
CA VAL A 38 -3.95 -9.39 0.81
C VAL A 38 -3.13 -9.65 2.07
N VAL A 39 -2.65 -8.60 2.75
CA VAL A 39 -1.89 -8.72 4.01
C VAL A 39 -2.71 -9.47 5.06
N ARG A 40 -3.97 -9.11 5.25
CA ARG A 40 -4.88 -9.78 6.19
C ARG A 40 -4.99 -11.29 5.91
N ASP A 41 -5.24 -11.66 4.66
CA ASP A 41 -5.55 -13.04 4.32
C ASP A 41 -4.27 -13.90 4.22
N VAL A 42 -3.13 -13.31 3.87
CA VAL A 42 -1.81 -13.94 4.01
C VAL A 42 -1.46 -14.18 5.48
N GLN A 43 -1.73 -13.24 6.36
CA GLN A 43 -1.51 -13.42 7.80
C GLN A 43 -2.35 -14.56 8.36
N LYS A 44 -3.65 -14.61 8.01
CA LYS A 44 -4.53 -15.75 8.37
C LYS A 44 -4.04 -17.11 7.83
N ALA A 45 -3.42 -17.13 6.65
CA ALA A 45 -2.85 -18.35 6.09
C ALA A 45 -1.61 -18.79 6.89
N LYS A 46 -0.75 -17.83 7.28
CA LYS A 46 0.42 -18.11 8.15
C LYS A 46 0.00 -18.65 9.52
N ASP A 47 -1.03 -18.11 10.13
CA ASP A 47 -1.57 -18.57 11.43
C ASP A 47 -2.06 -20.02 11.34
N LYS A 48 -2.45 -20.48 10.14
CA LYS A 48 -2.83 -21.87 9.84
C LYS A 48 -1.64 -22.75 9.38
N GLY A 49 -0.40 -22.29 9.58
CA GLY A 49 0.81 -23.01 9.19
C GLY A 49 1.10 -23.03 7.69
N LYS A 50 0.38 -22.22 6.87
CA LYS A 50 0.59 -22.15 5.42
C LYS A 50 1.46 -20.94 5.11
N SER A 51 2.63 -21.16 4.48
CA SER A 51 3.55 -20.10 4.10
C SER A 51 4.22 -20.40 2.75
N GLY A 52 4.89 -19.40 2.20
CA GLY A 52 5.65 -19.53 0.95
C GLY A 52 5.07 -18.71 -0.20
N ALA A 53 5.86 -18.57 -1.26
CA ALA A 53 5.54 -17.71 -2.40
C ALA A 53 4.24 -18.12 -3.12
N LEU A 54 3.97 -19.42 -3.24
CA LEU A 54 2.75 -19.94 -3.86
C LEU A 54 1.48 -19.56 -3.07
N ILE A 55 1.54 -19.63 -1.73
CA ILE A 55 0.43 -19.23 -0.86
C ILE A 55 0.20 -17.73 -0.98
N TYR A 56 1.25 -16.92 -0.97
CA TYR A 56 1.15 -15.48 -1.18
C TYR A 56 0.50 -15.15 -2.52
N PHE A 57 0.98 -15.75 -3.61
CA PHE A 57 0.49 -15.48 -4.96
C PHE A 57 -0.97 -15.94 -5.17
N SER A 58 -1.33 -17.11 -4.66
CA SER A 58 -2.72 -17.60 -4.72
C SER A 58 -3.67 -16.71 -3.91
N THR A 59 -3.26 -16.26 -2.71
CA THR A 59 -4.03 -15.32 -1.90
C THR A 59 -4.22 -13.99 -2.63
N LEU A 60 -3.14 -13.45 -3.21
CA LEU A 60 -3.20 -12.21 -3.99
C LEU A 60 -4.21 -12.33 -5.15
N LEU A 61 -4.18 -13.41 -5.91
CA LEU A 61 -5.15 -13.62 -7.00
C LEU A 61 -6.58 -13.75 -6.49
N MET A 62 -6.82 -14.55 -5.46
CA MET A 62 -8.16 -14.71 -4.88
C MET A 62 -8.72 -13.39 -4.37
N ASP A 63 -7.91 -12.63 -3.66
CA ASP A 63 -8.32 -11.35 -3.09
C ASP A 63 -8.49 -10.27 -4.16
N LEU A 64 -7.73 -10.35 -5.25
CA LEU A 64 -7.95 -9.48 -6.40
C LEU A 64 -9.38 -9.63 -6.95
N PHE A 65 -9.88 -10.84 -7.08
CA PHE A 65 -11.24 -11.07 -7.57
C PHE A 65 -12.31 -10.65 -6.56
N LYS A 66 -12.06 -10.80 -5.26
CA LYS A 66 -12.97 -10.36 -4.19
C LYS A 66 -12.93 -8.85 -3.95
N SER A 67 -11.84 -8.17 -4.30
CA SER A 67 -11.65 -6.75 -4.02
C SER A 67 -12.66 -5.89 -4.77
N LYS A 68 -13.14 -4.84 -4.11
CA LYS A 68 -14.01 -3.81 -4.67
C LYS A 68 -13.21 -2.53 -4.87
N TYR A 69 -13.62 -1.72 -5.83
CA TYR A 69 -13.11 -0.36 -5.94
C TYR A 69 -13.72 0.51 -4.86
N ILE A 70 -12.92 1.39 -4.29
CA ILE A 70 -13.28 2.28 -3.21
C ILE A 70 -13.40 3.68 -3.78
N SER A 71 -14.58 4.26 -3.75
CA SER A 71 -14.76 5.68 -4.07
C SER A 71 -14.27 6.52 -2.91
N GLY A 72 -13.45 7.52 -3.21
CA GLY A 72 -12.89 8.35 -2.15
C GLY A 72 -12.04 9.49 -2.65
N GLU A 73 -11.51 10.23 -1.70
CA GLU A 73 -10.65 11.37 -1.89
C GLU A 73 -9.29 11.10 -1.25
N VAL A 74 -8.24 11.24 -2.03
CA VAL A 74 -6.85 11.26 -1.58
C VAL A 74 -6.37 12.70 -1.63
N LYS A 75 -5.86 13.20 -0.52
CA LYS A 75 -5.19 14.50 -0.46
C LYS A 75 -3.72 14.28 -0.12
N ILE A 76 -2.84 14.88 -0.92
CA ILE A 76 -1.39 14.88 -0.72
C ILE A 76 -0.97 16.35 -0.67
N ASP A 77 -0.58 16.82 0.49
CA ASP A 77 -0.42 18.25 0.80
C ASP A 77 -1.67 19.03 0.32
N ASP A 78 -1.56 19.93 -0.66
CA ASP A 78 -2.68 20.71 -1.20
C ASP A 78 -3.34 20.07 -2.44
N THR A 79 -2.81 18.96 -2.96
CA THR A 79 -3.33 18.32 -4.17
C THR A 79 -4.37 17.27 -3.82
N VAL A 80 -5.52 17.34 -4.47
CA VAL A 80 -6.68 16.45 -4.23
C VAL A 80 -6.95 15.57 -5.44
N TYR A 81 -7.11 14.28 -5.21
CA TYR A 81 -7.47 13.25 -6.20
C TYR A 81 -8.79 12.58 -5.81
N ARG A 82 -9.82 12.72 -6.64
CA ARG A 82 -11.14 12.08 -6.44
C ARG A 82 -11.35 11.01 -7.50
N HIS A 83 -11.25 9.75 -7.08
CA HIS A 83 -11.34 8.61 -8.00
C HIS A 83 -11.96 7.38 -7.32
N LYS A 84 -12.15 6.34 -8.13
CA LYS A 84 -12.32 4.96 -7.65
C LYS A 84 -10.96 4.31 -7.60
N PHE A 85 -10.54 3.88 -6.44
CA PHE A 85 -9.25 3.26 -6.17
C PHE A 85 -9.40 1.75 -5.98
N LEU A 86 -8.46 0.97 -6.48
CA LEU A 86 -8.30 -0.45 -6.14
C LEU A 86 -7.42 -0.58 -4.90
N SER A 87 -6.30 0.11 -4.90
CA SER A 87 -5.30 0.13 -3.83
C SER A 87 -4.56 1.45 -3.81
N ILE A 88 -4.09 1.83 -2.64
CA ILE A 88 -3.20 2.96 -2.45
C ILE A 88 -2.08 2.49 -1.52
N ALA A 89 -0.84 2.84 -1.86
CA ALA A 89 0.33 2.66 -1.01
C ALA A 89 0.97 4.02 -0.77
N ALA A 90 1.28 4.33 0.49
CA ALA A 90 2.01 5.53 0.89
C ALA A 90 3.17 5.13 1.79
N GLY A 91 4.39 5.61 1.51
CA GLY A 91 5.53 5.16 2.29
C GLY A 91 6.81 5.91 2.04
N VAL A 92 7.84 5.48 2.77
CA VAL A 92 9.20 6.06 2.76
C VAL A 92 10.23 5.16 2.06
N CYS A 93 9.89 3.88 1.79
CA CYS A 93 10.76 2.92 1.12
C CYS A 93 10.15 2.39 -0.17
N LYS A 94 11.01 1.86 -1.06
CA LYS A 94 10.62 1.42 -2.42
C LYS A 94 9.82 0.13 -2.45
N TYR A 95 10.16 -0.81 -1.57
CA TYR A 95 9.73 -2.20 -1.68
C TYR A 95 8.69 -2.58 -0.64
N ASN A 96 7.69 -3.33 -1.06
CA ASN A 96 6.73 -4.01 -0.21
C ASN A 96 6.78 -5.52 -0.45
N GLY A 97 6.15 -6.30 0.40
CA GLY A 97 6.06 -7.75 0.43
C GLY A 97 6.61 -8.53 -0.78
N GLY A 98 7.56 -9.43 -0.58
CA GLY A 98 8.12 -10.27 -1.64
C GLY A 98 8.98 -9.54 -2.68
N GLY A 99 9.45 -8.31 -2.41
CA GLY A 99 10.33 -7.56 -3.32
C GLY A 99 9.60 -6.76 -4.39
N MET A 100 8.30 -6.51 -4.24
CA MET A 100 7.55 -5.65 -5.16
C MET A 100 7.92 -4.18 -4.97
N MET A 101 8.36 -3.52 -6.03
CA MET A 101 8.75 -2.11 -6.04
C MET A 101 7.52 -1.22 -6.28
N ILE A 102 6.73 -1.01 -5.23
CA ILE A 102 5.47 -0.27 -5.29
C ILE A 102 5.69 1.25 -5.32
N LEU A 103 6.75 1.72 -4.65
CA LEU A 103 7.13 3.14 -4.57
C LEU A 103 8.53 3.34 -5.17
N PRO A 104 8.72 3.21 -6.50
CA PRO A 104 10.05 3.12 -7.12
C PRO A 104 10.90 4.39 -6.97
N PHE A 105 10.27 5.55 -6.71
CA PHE A 105 10.95 6.83 -6.56
C PHE A 105 11.12 7.26 -5.09
N SER A 106 10.80 6.38 -4.15
CA SER A 106 10.91 6.66 -2.73
C SER A 106 12.37 6.77 -2.30
N GLU A 107 12.62 7.75 -1.45
CA GLU A 107 13.91 8.03 -0.81
C GLU A 107 13.69 8.10 0.70
N PRO A 108 14.33 7.23 1.48
CA PRO A 108 13.96 7.03 2.88
C PRO A 108 14.43 8.15 3.83
N ASN A 109 15.03 9.23 3.34
CA ASN A 109 15.61 10.30 4.15
C ASN A 109 15.35 11.71 3.58
N ASN A 110 14.23 11.90 2.87
CA ASN A 110 13.88 13.18 2.25
C ASN A 110 12.68 13.88 2.90
N ALA A 111 12.24 13.39 4.06
CA ALA A 111 11.08 13.87 4.84
C ALA A 111 9.78 13.90 4.04
N LYS A 112 9.62 13.01 3.04
CA LYS A 112 8.42 12.91 2.20
C LYS A 112 7.90 11.50 2.13
N LEU A 113 6.59 11.39 1.97
CA LEU A 113 5.92 10.16 1.58
C LEU A 113 5.78 10.13 0.06
N ASP A 114 6.18 9.04 -0.56
CA ASP A 114 5.77 8.70 -1.91
C ASP A 114 4.44 7.95 -1.87
N VAL A 115 3.58 8.21 -2.85
CA VAL A 115 2.24 7.61 -2.92
C VAL A 115 2.02 7.01 -4.30
N THR A 116 1.62 5.75 -4.35
CA THR A 116 1.15 5.08 -5.57
C THR A 116 -0.34 4.77 -5.43
N MET A 117 -1.13 5.30 -6.32
CA MET A 117 -2.58 5.09 -6.37
C MET A 117 -2.93 4.24 -7.58
N ILE A 118 -3.46 3.04 -7.37
CA ILE A 118 -4.01 2.19 -8.42
C ILE A 118 -5.50 2.52 -8.52
N LEU A 119 -5.87 3.15 -9.60
CA LEU A 119 -7.26 3.53 -9.85
C LEU A 119 -8.09 2.29 -10.23
N ASN A 120 -9.23 2.48 -10.88
CA ASN A 120 -10.12 1.43 -11.34
C ASN A 120 -9.51 0.59 -12.48
N LEU A 121 -8.33 0.02 -12.26
CA LEU A 121 -7.69 -0.94 -13.15
C LEU A 121 -8.44 -2.27 -13.10
N SER A 122 -8.84 -2.82 -14.25
CA SER A 122 -9.55 -4.10 -14.29
C SER A 122 -8.73 -5.24 -13.71
N LYS A 123 -9.38 -6.28 -13.19
CA LYS A 123 -8.71 -7.44 -12.59
C LYS A 123 -7.71 -8.09 -13.57
N LEU A 124 -8.13 -8.26 -14.81
CA LEU A 124 -7.25 -8.75 -15.88
C LEU A 124 -6.10 -7.77 -16.16
N GLY A 125 -6.35 -6.47 -16.07
CA GLY A 125 -5.31 -5.45 -16.16
C GLY A 125 -4.27 -5.55 -15.06
N VAL A 126 -4.67 -5.87 -13.82
CA VAL A 126 -3.74 -6.13 -12.71
C VAL A 126 -2.90 -7.37 -13.00
N ILE A 127 -3.54 -8.49 -13.36
CA ILE A 127 -2.84 -9.77 -13.65
C ILE A 127 -1.82 -9.58 -14.78
N ARG A 128 -2.20 -8.89 -15.86
CA ARG A 128 -1.31 -8.63 -17.00
C ARG A 128 -0.08 -7.79 -16.64
N ASN A 129 -0.20 -6.96 -15.62
CA ASN A 129 0.85 -6.05 -15.19
C ASN A 129 1.54 -6.45 -13.87
N VAL A 130 1.18 -7.59 -13.26
CA VAL A 130 1.71 -7.98 -11.94
C VAL A 130 3.24 -8.09 -11.93
N LEU A 131 3.85 -8.62 -12.98
CA LEU A 131 5.30 -8.75 -13.09
C LEU A 131 6.02 -7.40 -13.14
N ARG A 132 5.33 -6.34 -13.57
CA ARG A 132 5.88 -4.97 -13.58
C ARG A 132 6.07 -4.39 -12.19
N LEU A 133 5.43 -4.96 -11.16
CA LEU A 133 5.65 -4.58 -9.77
C LEU A 133 7.10 -4.85 -9.33
N PHE A 134 7.72 -5.92 -9.82
CA PHE A 134 9.10 -6.26 -9.45
C PHE A 134 10.15 -5.37 -10.11
N SER A 135 9.84 -4.79 -11.26
CA SER A 135 10.74 -3.87 -11.97
C SER A 135 10.42 -2.39 -11.69
N GLY A 136 9.40 -2.09 -10.90
CA GLY A 136 8.90 -0.72 -10.70
C GLY A 136 8.25 -0.09 -11.94
N SER A 137 8.24 -0.77 -13.09
CA SER A 137 7.64 -0.23 -14.32
C SER A 137 6.11 -0.21 -14.30
N PHE A 138 5.51 -0.76 -13.26
CA PHE A 138 4.06 -0.71 -13.00
C PHE A 138 3.52 0.73 -12.95
N VAL A 139 4.32 1.68 -12.49
CA VAL A 139 3.94 3.10 -12.45
C VAL A 139 3.64 3.73 -13.83
N LYS A 140 4.09 3.08 -14.93
CA LYS A 140 3.79 3.50 -16.31
C LYS A 140 2.41 3.06 -16.79
N VAL A 141 1.67 2.28 -16.01
CA VAL A 141 0.32 1.85 -16.38
C VAL A 141 -0.64 3.03 -16.31
N LYS A 142 -1.45 3.24 -17.36
CA LYS A 142 -2.33 4.41 -17.52
C LYS A 142 -3.27 4.68 -16.33
N LYS A 143 -3.62 3.64 -15.56
CA LYS A 143 -4.50 3.73 -14.38
C LYS A 143 -3.73 3.81 -13.06
N VAL A 144 -2.44 4.04 -13.10
CA VAL A 144 -1.62 4.31 -11.92
C VAL A 144 -1.31 5.80 -11.85
N ARG A 145 -1.42 6.36 -10.66
CA ARG A 145 -1.06 7.75 -10.37
C ARG A 145 -0.04 7.76 -9.24
N LEU A 146 0.87 8.69 -9.34
CA LEU A 146 1.90 8.91 -8.33
C LEU A 146 1.66 10.25 -7.67
N GLY A 147 2.06 10.32 -6.41
CA GLY A 147 2.13 11.56 -5.66
C GLY A 147 3.32 11.54 -4.72
N LYS A 148 3.74 12.71 -4.26
CA LYS A 148 4.78 12.87 -3.25
C LYS A 148 4.44 14.10 -2.42
N GLY A 149 4.53 13.97 -1.10
CA GLY A 149 4.22 15.07 -0.18
C GLY A 149 4.64 14.75 1.24
N THR A 150 4.46 15.72 2.13
CA THR A 150 4.75 15.58 3.57
C THR A 150 3.55 15.05 4.34
N THR A 151 2.35 15.30 3.83
CA THR A 151 1.09 14.83 4.41
C THR A 151 0.27 14.07 3.39
N PHE A 152 -0.39 13.04 3.87
CA PHE A 152 -1.30 12.20 3.10
C PHE A 152 -2.56 11.95 3.91
N SER A 153 -3.72 12.08 3.27
CA SER A 153 -4.98 11.62 3.85
C SER A 153 -5.82 10.88 2.82
N PHE A 154 -6.56 9.90 3.27
CA PHE A 154 -7.53 9.17 2.46
C PHE A 154 -8.85 9.08 3.20
N SER A 155 -9.91 9.58 2.58
CA SER A 155 -11.29 9.45 3.03
C SER A 155 -12.12 8.70 1.99
N SER A 156 -13.09 7.90 2.43
CA SER A 156 -13.92 7.08 1.56
C SER A 156 -15.31 6.88 2.11
N ASP A 157 -16.24 6.50 1.20
CA ASP A 157 -17.65 6.26 1.51
C ASP A 157 -17.89 4.97 2.33
N ILE A 158 -16.87 4.10 2.40
CA ILE A 158 -16.92 2.82 3.12
C ILE A 158 -15.71 2.68 4.04
N PRO A 159 -15.81 1.88 5.13
CA PRO A 159 -14.66 1.61 5.99
C PRO A 159 -13.46 1.08 5.20
N LEU A 160 -12.31 1.67 5.42
CA LEU A 160 -11.05 1.30 4.76
C LEU A 160 -10.40 0.16 5.50
N LYS A 161 -9.85 -0.77 4.72
CA LYS A 161 -8.89 -1.74 5.23
C LYS A 161 -7.52 -1.11 5.13
N VAL A 162 -6.76 -1.20 6.22
CA VAL A 162 -5.46 -0.56 6.37
C VAL A 162 -4.43 -1.56 6.88
N GLU A 163 -3.24 -1.47 6.35
CA GLU A 163 -2.07 -2.20 6.84
C GLU A 163 -0.89 -1.26 6.98
N THR A 164 0.10 -1.60 7.79
CA THR A 164 1.41 -0.96 7.83
C THR A 164 2.49 -2.01 8.01
N ASP A 165 3.55 -1.92 7.20
CA ASP A 165 4.72 -2.80 7.27
C ASP A 165 4.37 -4.30 7.28
N GLY A 166 3.27 -4.67 6.58
CA GLY A 166 2.77 -6.02 6.51
C GLY A 166 1.91 -6.48 7.69
N GLU A 167 1.48 -5.57 8.59
CA GLU A 167 0.55 -5.84 9.68
C GLU A 167 -0.83 -5.23 9.39
N PHE A 168 -1.86 -6.06 9.40
CA PHE A 168 -3.24 -5.61 9.20
C PHE A 168 -3.78 -4.88 10.45
N LEU A 169 -4.35 -3.69 10.26
CA LEU A 169 -4.81 -2.82 11.35
C LEU A 169 -6.34 -2.75 11.50
N GLY A 170 -7.11 -3.14 10.46
CA GLY A 170 -8.57 -3.09 10.45
C GLY A 170 -9.17 -2.76 9.10
#